data_8a1a31ca4f679b6354d1339e7d1cb38c
#
_entry.id   8a1a31ca4f679b6354d1339e7d1cb38c
#
_cell.length_a   1.000
_cell.length_b   1.000
_cell.length_c   1.000
_cell.angle_alpha   90.00
_cell.angle_beta   90.00
_cell.angle_gamma   90.00
#
_symmetry.space_group_name_H-M   'P 1'
#
loop_
_entity.id
_entity.type
_entity.pdbx_description
1 polymer ?
#
loop_
_entity_poly.entity_id
_entity_poly.type
_entity_poly.pdbx_seq_one_letter_code
_entity_poly.pdbx_strand_id
1 'polypeptide(L)'
;MADVVLYMMVGVPGSGKSYLAQSLNCPVVSSDAIRGELFGDENDQTHNQEVFNEVHNRIRRHLLAGTSCVYDATNLSRSRRKKFLKDLPAGVKKIAVVAATELDIILAQNASRERKVPEDVIMRMYKQMTLPRLDEGWDGIRMVAHPKNSKTLGEYLYDSYGIDHDNPHHSANIFDHMIEAGAYASKHGAEKGLSKDQIHLARTAALFHDIGKPVVKSRYKMNGQLDDKSHYYNHAEIGAYMMACCSGGEFATDKQHALLANMIILTQWHMEAFADPDHYIENFEKYYGEDMRKVYELVHEADLNAH
;
A
#
# COMPACT_ATOMS: atom_id res chain seq x y z
N MET A 1 29.57 -13.44 -6.23
CA MET A 1 28.61 -13.37 -7.36
C MET A 1 27.60 -12.32 -6.99
N ALA A 2 27.12 -11.50 -7.93
CA ALA A 2 26.06 -10.55 -7.64
C ALA A 2 24.75 -11.29 -7.32
N ASP A 3 23.95 -10.74 -6.40
CA ASP A 3 22.64 -11.33 -6.04
C ASP A 3 21.71 -11.34 -7.26
N VAL A 4 21.03 -12.46 -7.49
CA VAL A 4 19.96 -12.54 -8.48
C VAL A 4 18.70 -11.94 -7.86
N VAL A 5 18.15 -10.91 -8.49
CA VAL A 5 17.04 -10.12 -7.94
C VAL A 5 15.82 -10.22 -8.83
N LEU A 6 14.67 -10.51 -8.23
CA LEU A 6 13.36 -10.25 -8.82
C LEU A 6 12.86 -8.89 -8.32
N TYR A 7 12.60 -7.98 -9.24
CA TYR A 7 11.84 -6.76 -8.97
C TYR A 7 10.38 -6.95 -9.41
N MET A 8 9.43 -6.82 -8.49
CA MET A 8 8.00 -6.88 -8.82
C MET A 8 7.38 -5.49 -8.73
N MET A 9 6.89 -5.00 -9.85
CA MET A 9 6.17 -3.73 -9.90
C MET A 9 4.79 -3.86 -9.26
N VAL A 10 4.38 -2.85 -8.47
CA VAL A 10 3.05 -2.78 -7.85
C VAL A 10 2.43 -1.41 -8.11
N GLY A 11 1.18 -1.39 -8.58
CA GLY A 11 0.43 -0.16 -8.83
C GLY A 11 -0.65 -0.33 -9.89
N VAL A 12 -1.63 0.57 -9.91
CA VAL A 12 -2.73 0.55 -10.87
C VAL A 12 -2.30 1.00 -12.29
N PRO A 13 -3.09 0.76 -13.33
CA PRO A 13 -2.84 1.35 -14.64
C PRO A 13 -2.73 2.89 -14.53
N GLY A 14 -1.78 3.49 -15.23
CA GLY A 14 -1.54 4.94 -15.15
C GLY A 14 -0.61 5.38 -14.00
N SER A 15 -0.13 4.50 -13.11
CA SER A 15 0.76 4.88 -12.01
C SER A 15 2.25 5.06 -12.38
N GLY A 16 2.64 4.85 -13.64
CA GLY A 16 4.04 4.98 -14.07
C GLY A 16 4.92 3.74 -13.88
N LYS A 17 4.34 2.58 -13.52
CA LYS A 17 5.09 1.32 -13.28
C LYS A 17 6.05 0.94 -14.40
N SER A 18 5.60 0.97 -15.65
CA SER A 18 6.42 0.53 -16.80
C SER A 18 7.61 1.46 -17.03
N TYR A 19 7.48 2.76 -16.72
CA TYR A 19 8.61 3.69 -16.72
C TYR A 19 9.65 3.31 -15.65
N LEU A 20 9.18 3.04 -14.42
CA LEU A 20 10.06 2.57 -13.35
C LEU A 20 10.69 1.21 -13.67
N ALA A 21 9.94 0.29 -14.27
CA ALA A 21 10.45 -1.02 -14.70
C ALA A 21 11.65 -0.89 -15.65
N GLN A 22 11.57 0.01 -16.63
CA GLN A 22 12.64 0.27 -17.58
C GLN A 22 13.89 0.87 -16.91
N SER A 23 13.72 1.69 -15.87
CA SER A 23 14.86 2.33 -15.15
C SER A 23 15.71 1.34 -14.33
N LEU A 24 15.22 0.12 -14.11
CA LEU A 24 15.93 -0.90 -13.33
C LEU A 24 17.05 -1.63 -14.11
N ASN A 25 17.19 -1.35 -15.40
CA ASN A 25 18.25 -1.95 -16.27
C ASN A 25 18.31 -3.48 -16.22
N CYS A 26 17.15 -4.14 -16.07
CA CYS A 26 17.00 -5.59 -16.10
C CYS A 26 15.98 -5.99 -17.18
N PRO A 27 16.03 -7.23 -17.70
CA PRO A 27 14.96 -7.75 -18.55
C PRO A 27 13.58 -7.57 -17.94
N VAL A 28 12.66 -6.97 -18.69
CA VAL A 28 11.28 -6.73 -18.24
C VAL A 28 10.36 -7.80 -18.80
N VAL A 29 9.67 -8.50 -17.91
CA VAL A 29 8.62 -9.47 -18.25
C VAL A 29 7.27 -8.79 -18.00
N SER A 30 6.64 -8.29 -19.07
CA SER A 30 5.39 -7.55 -19.02
C SER A 30 4.19 -8.44 -19.36
N SER A 31 3.16 -8.41 -18.50
CA SER A 31 1.91 -9.13 -18.76
C SER A 31 1.18 -8.63 -19.99
N ASP A 32 1.24 -7.33 -20.26
CA ASP A 32 0.58 -6.72 -21.42
C ASP A 32 1.31 -7.10 -22.72
N ALA A 33 2.65 -7.02 -22.74
CA ALA A 33 3.44 -7.44 -23.89
C ALA A 33 3.22 -8.94 -24.22
N ILE A 34 3.22 -9.82 -23.22
CA ILE A 34 2.98 -11.25 -23.41
C ILE A 34 1.57 -11.51 -23.93
N ARG A 35 0.57 -10.75 -23.47
CA ARG A 35 -0.80 -10.85 -23.97
C ARG A 35 -0.87 -10.50 -25.46
N GLY A 36 -0.21 -9.40 -25.86
CA GLY A 36 -0.09 -9.03 -27.27
C GLY A 36 0.61 -10.09 -28.11
N GLU A 37 1.71 -10.69 -27.61
CA GLU A 37 2.44 -11.77 -28.30
C GLU A 37 1.60 -13.03 -28.50
N LEU A 38 0.84 -13.45 -27.48
CA LEU A 38 0.11 -14.72 -27.51
C LEU A 38 -1.23 -14.62 -28.24
N PHE A 39 -1.91 -13.49 -28.12
CA PHE A 39 -3.31 -13.35 -28.55
C PHE A 39 -3.53 -12.18 -29.53
N GLY A 40 -2.50 -11.42 -29.87
CA GLY A 40 -2.57 -10.33 -30.84
C GLY A 40 -3.24 -9.05 -30.32
N ASP A 41 -3.78 -9.06 -29.07
CA ASP A 41 -4.42 -7.91 -28.45
C ASP A 41 -4.03 -7.82 -26.96
N GLU A 42 -3.34 -6.76 -26.59
CA GLU A 42 -2.97 -6.48 -25.19
C GLU A 42 -4.20 -6.24 -24.28
N ASN A 43 -5.39 -5.98 -24.84
CA ASN A 43 -6.62 -5.76 -24.09
C ASN A 43 -7.41 -7.03 -23.80
N ASP A 44 -7.07 -8.14 -24.43
CA ASP A 44 -7.78 -9.39 -24.24
C ASP A 44 -7.62 -9.89 -22.77
N GLN A 45 -8.70 -9.78 -22.01
CA GLN A 45 -8.74 -10.26 -20.62
C GLN A 45 -9.32 -11.68 -20.49
N THR A 46 -9.67 -12.33 -21.58
CA THR A 46 -10.29 -13.67 -21.56
C THR A 46 -9.29 -14.78 -21.29
N HIS A 47 -8.02 -14.56 -21.64
CA HIS A 47 -6.92 -15.54 -21.53
C HIS A 47 -5.93 -15.22 -20.39
N ASN A 48 -6.41 -14.61 -19.31
CA ASN A 48 -5.52 -14.17 -18.21
C ASN A 48 -4.69 -15.31 -17.60
N GLN A 49 -5.25 -16.53 -17.49
CA GLN A 49 -4.53 -17.66 -16.90
C GLN A 49 -3.30 -18.04 -17.73
N GLU A 50 -3.45 -18.12 -19.06
CA GLU A 50 -2.38 -18.45 -20.01
C GLU A 50 -1.29 -17.38 -19.99
N VAL A 51 -1.70 -16.10 -20.02
CA VAL A 51 -0.78 -14.95 -19.94
C VAL A 51 0.06 -15.02 -18.68
N PHE A 52 -0.56 -15.17 -17.49
CA PHE A 52 0.18 -15.21 -16.25
C PHE A 52 1.01 -16.48 -16.07
N ASN A 53 0.60 -17.60 -16.62
CA ASN A 53 1.43 -18.80 -16.68
C ASN A 53 2.72 -18.54 -17.47
N GLU A 54 2.62 -17.90 -18.65
CA GLU A 54 3.80 -17.58 -19.46
C GLU A 54 4.68 -16.50 -18.80
N VAL A 55 4.08 -15.47 -18.18
CA VAL A 55 4.81 -14.49 -17.36
C VAL A 55 5.66 -15.20 -16.30
N HIS A 56 5.05 -16.09 -15.52
CA HIS A 56 5.74 -16.81 -14.45
C HIS A 56 6.83 -17.74 -14.99
N ASN A 57 6.59 -18.39 -16.13
CA ASN A 57 7.57 -19.25 -16.80
C ASN A 57 8.79 -18.45 -17.29
N ARG A 58 8.58 -17.25 -17.89
CA ARG A 58 9.69 -16.39 -18.35
C ARG A 58 10.50 -15.86 -17.17
N ILE A 59 9.84 -15.39 -16.11
CA ILE A 59 10.52 -14.95 -14.89
C ILE A 59 11.38 -16.10 -14.34
N ARG A 60 10.81 -17.29 -14.17
CA ARG A 60 11.55 -18.45 -13.64
C ARG A 60 12.76 -18.82 -14.49
N ARG A 61 12.64 -18.76 -15.84
CA ARG A 61 13.77 -18.98 -16.77
C ARG A 61 14.90 -17.97 -16.55
N HIS A 62 14.60 -16.67 -16.42
CA HIS A 62 15.62 -15.65 -16.12
C HIS A 62 16.31 -15.94 -14.78
N LEU A 63 15.55 -16.16 -13.74
CA LEU A 63 16.09 -16.37 -12.39
C LEU A 63 16.96 -17.63 -12.29
N LEU A 64 16.54 -18.74 -12.91
CA LEU A 64 17.32 -20.00 -12.98
C LEU A 64 18.61 -19.85 -13.80
N ALA A 65 18.62 -18.96 -14.78
CA ALA A 65 19.81 -18.59 -15.54
C ALA A 65 20.74 -17.62 -14.80
N GLY A 66 20.44 -17.27 -13.54
CA GLY A 66 21.23 -16.31 -12.75
C GLY A 66 21.05 -14.85 -13.19
N THR A 67 19.96 -14.54 -13.93
CA THR A 67 19.68 -13.20 -14.46
C THR A 67 18.56 -12.55 -13.66
N SER A 68 18.84 -11.37 -13.07
CA SER A 68 17.81 -10.54 -12.44
C SER A 68 16.79 -10.07 -13.48
N CYS A 69 15.52 -9.92 -13.09
CA CYS A 69 14.47 -9.46 -14.00
C CYS A 69 13.40 -8.64 -13.29
N VAL A 70 12.58 -7.95 -14.07
CA VAL A 70 11.44 -7.17 -13.60
C VAL A 70 10.13 -7.85 -14.00
N TYR A 71 9.24 -8.03 -13.05
CA TYR A 71 7.85 -8.45 -13.27
C TYR A 71 6.95 -7.21 -13.38
N ASP A 72 6.57 -6.83 -14.60
CA ASP A 72 5.69 -5.69 -14.87
C ASP A 72 4.24 -6.16 -15.08
N ALA A 73 3.45 -6.03 -14.02
CA ALA A 73 2.00 -6.16 -13.99
C ALA A 73 1.45 -5.31 -12.85
N THR A 74 0.13 -5.26 -12.65
CA THR A 74 -0.46 -4.46 -11.56
C THR A 74 -0.12 -4.99 -10.18
N ASN A 75 -0.07 -6.31 -9.98
CA ASN A 75 0.33 -7.04 -8.77
C ASN A 75 -0.34 -6.53 -7.48
N LEU A 76 -1.60 -6.13 -7.53
CA LEU A 76 -2.30 -5.43 -6.44
C LEU A 76 -2.74 -6.35 -5.30
N SER A 77 -2.87 -7.66 -5.53
CA SER A 77 -3.39 -8.60 -4.54
C SER A 77 -2.29 -9.24 -3.71
N ARG A 78 -2.32 -9.04 -2.38
CA ARG A 78 -1.39 -9.66 -1.40
C ARG A 78 -1.38 -11.19 -1.53
N SER A 79 -2.54 -11.81 -1.62
CA SER A 79 -2.64 -13.28 -1.70
C SER A 79 -1.99 -13.84 -2.96
N ARG A 80 -2.15 -13.16 -4.12
CA ARG A 80 -1.51 -13.57 -5.38
C ARG A 80 0.00 -13.37 -5.32
N ARG A 81 0.49 -12.25 -4.75
CA ARG A 81 1.92 -12.02 -4.54
C ARG A 81 2.53 -13.09 -3.64
N LYS A 82 1.93 -13.36 -2.46
CA LYS A 82 2.39 -14.42 -1.53
C LYS A 82 2.49 -15.78 -2.23
N LYS A 83 1.47 -16.16 -3.01
CA LYS A 83 1.48 -17.42 -3.76
C LYS A 83 2.65 -17.47 -4.74
N PHE A 84 2.83 -16.42 -5.55
CA PHE A 84 3.89 -16.37 -6.55
C PHE A 84 5.29 -16.41 -5.91
N LEU A 85 5.51 -15.66 -4.82
CA LEU A 85 6.82 -15.60 -4.12
C LEU A 85 7.26 -16.94 -3.53
N LYS A 86 6.30 -17.79 -3.10
CA LYS A 86 6.59 -19.13 -2.58
C LYS A 86 7.15 -20.08 -3.63
N ASP A 87 6.80 -19.85 -4.90
CA ASP A 87 7.16 -20.73 -6.01
C ASP A 87 8.47 -20.31 -6.70
N LEU A 88 9.18 -19.30 -6.16
CA LEU A 88 10.45 -18.81 -6.73
C LEU A 88 11.63 -19.71 -6.35
N PRO A 89 12.69 -19.78 -7.20
CA PRO A 89 13.91 -20.48 -6.87
C PRO A 89 14.55 -19.98 -5.57
N ALA A 90 15.18 -20.87 -4.82
CA ALA A 90 15.93 -20.51 -3.61
C ALA A 90 17.09 -19.55 -3.95
N GLY A 91 17.41 -18.64 -3.02
CA GLY A 91 18.52 -17.68 -3.16
C GLY A 91 18.21 -16.46 -4.01
N VAL A 92 17.00 -16.33 -4.57
CA VAL A 92 16.56 -15.12 -5.28
C VAL A 92 16.15 -14.06 -4.29
N LYS A 93 16.72 -12.86 -4.41
CA LYS A 93 16.31 -11.68 -3.65
C LYS A 93 15.04 -11.08 -4.25
N LYS A 94 14.04 -10.82 -3.42
CA LYS A 94 12.70 -10.38 -3.83
C LYS A 94 12.44 -8.95 -3.39
N ILE A 95 12.32 -8.04 -4.35
CA ILE A 95 12.11 -6.61 -4.10
C ILE A 95 10.76 -6.19 -4.70
N ALA A 96 9.85 -5.71 -3.87
CA ALA A 96 8.66 -5.02 -4.35
C ALA A 96 8.98 -3.57 -4.67
N VAL A 97 8.49 -3.06 -5.81
CA VAL A 97 8.63 -1.66 -6.22
C VAL A 97 7.24 -1.09 -6.44
N VAL A 98 6.81 -0.24 -5.52
CA VAL A 98 5.49 0.39 -5.56
C VAL A 98 5.60 1.74 -6.27
N ALA A 99 4.84 1.91 -7.34
CA ALA A 99 4.66 3.21 -7.99
C ALA A 99 3.61 4.02 -7.20
N ALA A 100 4.09 4.89 -6.31
CA ALA A 100 3.24 5.73 -5.46
C ALA A 100 2.88 7.03 -6.19
N THR A 101 1.71 7.07 -6.79
CA THR A 101 1.22 8.16 -7.63
C THR A 101 -0.16 8.60 -7.16
N GLU A 102 -0.36 9.90 -7.00
CA GLU A 102 -1.66 10.48 -6.63
C GLU A 102 -2.74 10.09 -7.64
N LEU A 103 -3.96 9.88 -7.14
CA LEU A 103 -5.07 9.40 -7.95
C LEU A 103 -5.38 10.31 -9.14
N ASP A 104 -5.36 11.62 -8.93
CA ASP A 104 -5.61 12.60 -9.99
C ASP A 104 -4.56 12.52 -11.12
N ILE A 105 -3.30 12.29 -10.75
CA ILE A 105 -2.22 12.08 -11.72
C ILE A 105 -2.41 10.76 -12.46
N ILE A 106 -2.81 9.68 -11.77
CA ILE A 106 -3.13 8.39 -12.38
C ILE A 106 -4.21 8.55 -13.44
N LEU A 107 -5.31 9.23 -13.10
CA LEU A 107 -6.43 9.46 -14.01
C LEU A 107 -6.02 10.32 -15.20
N ALA A 108 -5.27 11.40 -14.97
CA ALA A 108 -4.76 12.28 -16.03
C ALA A 108 -3.80 11.53 -16.97
N GLN A 109 -2.88 10.72 -16.42
CA GLN A 109 -1.98 9.90 -17.23
C GLN A 109 -2.74 8.86 -18.04
N ASN A 110 -3.74 8.18 -17.44
CA ASN A 110 -4.57 7.22 -18.18
C ASN A 110 -5.36 7.90 -19.31
N ALA A 111 -5.90 9.11 -19.07
CA ALA A 111 -6.63 9.86 -20.09
C ALA A 111 -5.75 10.28 -21.28
N SER A 112 -4.44 10.50 -21.06
CA SER A 112 -3.47 10.87 -22.09
C SER A 112 -2.89 9.70 -22.88
N ARG A 113 -3.13 8.45 -22.44
CA ARG A 113 -2.62 7.24 -23.13
C ARG A 113 -3.44 6.94 -24.38
N GLU A 114 -2.79 6.35 -25.37
CA GLU A 114 -3.47 5.77 -26.53
C GLU A 114 -4.44 4.66 -26.07
N ARG A 115 -3.95 3.73 -25.26
CA ARG A 115 -4.73 2.68 -24.63
C ARG A 115 -5.24 3.16 -23.26
N LYS A 116 -6.53 3.46 -23.19
CA LYS A 116 -7.20 3.91 -21.95
C LYS A 116 -7.88 2.74 -21.25
N VAL A 117 -7.71 2.69 -19.92
CA VAL A 117 -8.50 1.80 -19.06
C VAL A 117 -9.72 2.60 -18.57
N PRO A 118 -10.94 2.03 -18.55
CA PRO A 118 -12.10 2.70 -17.98
C PRO A 118 -11.84 3.20 -16.57
N GLU A 119 -12.30 4.41 -16.27
CA GLU A 119 -12.02 5.07 -14.98
C GLU A 119 -12.59 4.31 -13.80
N ASP A 120 -13.79 3.74 -13.92
CA ASP A 120 -14.41 2.89 -12.91
C ASP A 120 -13.58 1.63 -12.61
N VAL A 121 -12.89 1.09 -13.61
CA VAL A 121 -11.96 -0.04 -13.44
C VAL A 121 -10.72 0.40 -12.66
N ILE A 122 -10.15 1.58 -12.98
CA ILE A 122 -9.01 2.13 -12.24
C ILE A 122 -9.43 2.39 -10.78
N MET A 123 -10.56 3.04 -10.56
CA MET A 123 -11.08 3.32 -9.21
C MET A 123 -11.30 2.05 -8.40
N ARG A 124 -11.88 1.01 -9.01
CA ARG A 124 -12.03 -0.29 -8.36
C ARG A 124 -10.69 -0.91 -8.00
N MET A 125 -9.73 -0.92 -8.94
CA MET A 125 -8.37 -1.43 -8.72
C MET A 125 -7.66 -0.63 -7.61
N TYR A 126 -7.79 0.69 -7.62
CA TYR A 126 -7.22 1.57 -6.59
C TYR A 126 -7.77 1.24 -5.21
N LYS A 127 -9.10 1.20 -5.04
CA LYS A 127 -9.75 0.91 -3.76
C LYS A 127 -9.49 -0.51 -3.23
N GLN A 128 -9.16 -1.47 -4.10
CA GLN A 128 -8.88 -2.87 -3.74
C GLN A 128 -7.38 -3.18 -3.64
N MET A 129 -6.52 -2.21 -3.91
CA MET A 129 -5.08 -2.41 -3.86
C MET A 129 -4.62 -2.70 -2.42
N THR A 130 -3.74 -3.69 -2.28
CA THR A 130 -2.99 -3.92 -1.05
C THR A 130 -1.52 -3.66 -1.29
N LEU A 131 -0.88 -2.90 -0.41
CA LEU A 131 0.56 -2.67 -0.48
C LEU A 131 1.34 -3.91 -0.05
N PRO A 132 2.57 -4.11 -0.57
CA PRO A 132 3.46 -5.16 -0.09
C PRO A 132 3.79 -4.98 1.39
N ARG A 133 3.88 -6.11 2.12
CA ARG A 133 4.32 -6.18 3.53
C ARG A 133 5.41 -7.25 3.68
N LEU A 134 6.29 -7.10 4.67
CA LEU A 134 7.39 -8.06 4.89
C LEU A 134 6.91 -9.49 5.16
N ASP A 135 5.71 -9.65 5.77
CA ASP A 135 5.09 -10.97 6.01
C ASP A 135 4.67 -11.73 4.74
N GLU A 136 4.76 -11.09 3.57
CA GLU A 136 4.59 -11.76 2.29
C GLU A 136 5.83 -12.54 1.85
N GLY A 137 7.00 -12.24 2.42
CA GLY A 137 8.29 -12.86 2.11
C GLY A 137 9.19 -12.02 1.20
N TRP A 138 9.04 -10.71 1.24
CA TRP A 138 9.93 -9.73 0.58
C TRP A 138 11.24 -9.56 1.34
N ASP A 139 12.34 -9.42 0.60
CA ASP A 139 13.65 -9.00 1.13
C ASP A 139 13.78 -7.48 1.17
N GLY A 140 12.88 -6.76 0.50
CA GLY A 140 12.79 -5.31 0.53
C GLY A 140 11.57 -4.78 -0.19
N ILE A 141 11.12 -3.61 0.25
CA ILE A 141 10.00 -2.87 -0.34
C ILE A 141 10.47 -1.45 -0.62
N ARG A 142 10.29 -0.99 -1.86
CA ARG A 142 10.63 0.36 -2.30
C ARG A 142 9.34 1.09 -2.68
N MET A 143 9.04 2.19 -2.01
CA MET A 143 8.00 3.13 -2.40
C MET A 143 8.65 4.22 -3.26
N VAL A 144 8.19 4.40 -4.49
CA VAL A 144 8.72 5.39 -5.41
C VAL A 144 7.62 6.40 -5.73
N ALA A 145 7.73 7.57 -5.12
CA ALA A 145 6.79 8.65 -5.36
C ALA A 145 6.92 9.21 -6.78
N HIS A 146 5.80 9.50 -7.40
CA HIS A 146 5.77 10.14 -8.70
C HIS A 146 6.26 11.61 -8.57
N PRO A 147 7.14 12.11 -9.46
CA PRO A 147 7.74 13.45 -9.32
C PRO A 147 6.74 14.62 -9.42
N LYS A 148 5.52 14.36 -9.87
CA LYS A 148 4.43 15.36 -9.91
C LYS A 148 3.47 15.26 -8.73
N ASN A 149 3.68 14.35 -7.77
CA ASN A 149 2.90 14.33 -6.55
C ASN A 149 3.07 15.67 -5.83
N SER A 150 2.00 16.23 -5.35
CA SER A 150 1.97 17.57 -4.74
C SER A 150 1.23 17.64 -3.42
N LYS A 151 0.36 16.66 -3.14
CA LYS A 151 -0.40 16.63 -1.89
C LYS A 151 0.48 16.33 -0.68
N THR A 152 0.24 17.08 0.37
CA THR A 152 0.84 16.90 1.69
C THR A 152 -0.03 15.99 2.57
N LEU A 153 0.53 15.45 3.66
CA LEU A 153 -0.26 14.74 4.67
C LEU A 153 -1.33 15.62 5.31
N GLY A 154 -1.02 16.91 5.51
CA GLY A 154 -1.97 17.89 6.04
C GLY A 154 -3.19 18.08 5.13
N GLU A 155 -2.99 18.12 3.81
CA GLU A 155 -4.10 18.20 2.83
C GLU A 155 -4.94 16.93 2.84
N TYR A 156 -4.33 15.74 2.90
CA TYR A 156 -5.06 14.49 3.05
C TYR A 156 -5.85 14.40 4.36
N LEU A 157 -5.29 14.91 5.46
CA LEU A 157 -6.03 15.03 6.72
C LEU A 157 -7.23 15.97 6.57
N TYR A 158 -7.03 17.11 5.92
CA TYR A 158 -8.09 18.09 5.69
C TYR A 158 -9.21 17.57 4.77
N ASP A 159 -8.90 16.69 3.83
CA ASP A 159 -9.91 15.99 3.00
C ASP A 159 -10.91 15.19 3.85
N SER A 160 -10.60 14.90 5.11
CA SER A 160 -11.49 14.21 6.06
C SER A 160 -12.40 15.16 6.83
N TYR A 161 -12.18 16.48 6.75
CA TYR A 161 -12.91 17.49 7.52
C TYR A 161 -14.40 17.50 7.14
N GLY A 162 -15.26 17.45 8.16
CA GLY A 162 -16.71 17.47 7.97
C GLY A 162 -17.30 16.18 7.38
N ILE A 163 -16.50 15.10 7.26
CA ILE A 163 -17.01 13.80 6.83
C ILE A 163 -17.41 12.97 8.05
N ASP A 164 -18.71 12.73 8.21
CA ASP A 164 -19.23 11.86 9.24
C ASP A 164 -18.87 10.40 9.00
N HIS A 165 -18.64 9.66 10.09
CA HIS A 165 -18.44 8.22 10.01
C HIS A 165 -19.69 7.47 9.50
N ASP A 166 -20.89 8.05 9.67
CA ASP A 166 -22.18 7.38 9.42
C ASP A 166 -22.23 5.98 10.04
N ASN A 167 -21.65 5.86 11.25
CA ASN A 167 -21.53 4.61 11.97
C ASN A 167 -21.81 4.89 13.45
N PRO A 168 -22.75 4.17 14.11
CA PRO A 168 -23.15 4.40 15.50
C PRO A 168 -22.03 4.16 16.53
N HIS A 169 -20.91 3.59 16.12
CA HIS A 169 -19.75 3.35 16.99
C HIS A 169 -18.82 4.58 17.13
N HIS A 170 -19.00 5.64 16.33
CA HIS A 170 -18.23 6.85 16.39
C HIS A 170 -19.13 8.07 16.60
N SER A 171 -18.86 8.87 17.62
CA SER A 171 -19.55 10.14 17.89
C SER A 171 -18.90 11.33 17.17
N ALA A 172 -17.58 11.26 16.94
CA ALA A 172 -16.80 12.25 16.20
C ALA A 172 -16.86 12.02 14.69
N ASN A 173 -16.63 13.05 13.87
CA ASN A 173 -16.36 12.89 12.44
C ASN A 173 -14.94 12.33 12.24
N ILE A 174 -14.60 11.92 11.00
CA ILE A 174 -13.31 11.26 10.69
C ILE A 174 -12.11 12.15 11.06
N PHE A 175 -12.19 13.46 10.81
CA PHE A 175 -11.11 14.41 11.11
C PHE A 175 -10.90 14.54 12.62
N ASP A 176 -11.95 14.80 13.40
CA ASP A 176 -11.85 15.00 14.85
C ASP A 176 -11.38 13.73 15.55
N HIS A 177 -11.87 12.55 15.12
CA HIS A 177 -11.38 11.25 15.59
C HIS A 177 -9.86 11.12 15.42
N MET A 178 -9.31 11.43 14.25
CA MET A 178 -7.87 11.37 14.01
C MET A 178 -7.08 12.37 14.87
N ILE A 179 -7.61 13.59 15.07
CA ILE A 179 -7.00 14.59 15.97
C ILE A 179 -6.94 14.06 17.41
N GLU A 180 -8.04 13.49 17.89
CA GLU A 180 -8.13 12.93 19.25
C GLU A 180 -7.20 11.72 19.44
N ALA A 181 -7.12 10.82 18.43
CA ALA A 181 -6.18 9.71 18.47
C ALA A 181 -4.72 10.19 18.57
N GLY A 182 -4.33 11.19 17.77
CA GLY A 182 -3.01 11.80 17.87
C GLY A 182 -2.73 12.45 19.22
N ALA A 183 -3.71 13.14 19.78
CA ALA A 183 -3.61 13.75 21.12
C ALA A 183 -3.47 12.69 22.23
N TYR A 184 -4.25 11.61 22.16
CA TYR A 184 -4.16 10.48 23.08
C TYR A 184 -2.75 9.86 23.08
N ALA A 185 -2.22 9.51 21.92
CA ALA A 185 -0.88 8.94 21.79
C ALA A 185 0.21 9.86 22.36
N SER A 186 0.10 11.17 22.13
CA SER A 186 1.02 12.16 22.68
C SER A 186 0.99 12.22 24.21
N LYS A 187 -0.20 12.13 24.81
CA LYS A 187 -0.41 12.22 26.25
C LYS A 187 0.09 10.98 26.99
N HIS A 188 -0.19 9.79 26.45
CA HIS A 188 0.02 8.53 27.17
C HIS A 188 1.35 7.83 26.85
N GLY A 189 2.09 8.26 25.82
CA GLY A 189 3.32 7.60 25.41
C GLY A 189 4.42 7.57 26.49
N ALA A 190 4.58 8.64 27.26
CA ALA A 190 5.58 8.69 28.33
C ALA A 190 5.25 7.73 29.48
N GLU A 191 3.97 7.57 29.83
CA GLU A 191 3.50 6.63 30.87
C GLU A 191 3.78 5.17 30.48
N LYS A 192 3.83 4.89 29.17
CA LYS A 192 4.16 3.57 28.61
C LYS A 192 5.66 3.35 28.40
N GLY A 193 6.49 4.27 28.88
CA GLY A 193 7.95 4.16 28.79
C GLY A 193 8.53 4.36 27.39
N LEU A 194 7.79 4.98 26.46
CA LEU A 194 8.28 5.27 25.11
C LEU A 194 9.24 6.48 25.13
N SER A 195 10.25 6.42 24.27
CA SER A 195 11.15 7.55 24.00
C SER A 195 10.40 8.68 23.27
N LYS A 196 11.00 9.88 23.26
CA LYS A 196 10.42 11.05 22.56
C LYS A 196 10.22 10.77 21.05
N ASP A 197 11.13 10.06 20.40
CA ASP A 197 11.02 9.73 18.98
C ASP A 197 9.89 8.69 18.74
N GLN A 198 9.73 7.71 19.63
CA GLN A 198 8.63 6.74 19.58
C GLN A 198 7.27 7.40 19.83
N ILE A 199 7.18 8.34 20.80
CA ILE A 199 5.96 9.12 21.05
C ILE A 199 5.62 9.98 19.82
N HIS A 200 6.62 10.63 19.21
CA HIS A 200 6.40 11.41 17.98
C HIS A 200 5.88 10.53 16.86
N LEU A 201 6.45 9.33 16.65
CA LEU A 201 5.98 8.38 15.66
C LEU A 201 4.55 7.90 15.97
N ALA A 202 4.26 7.50 17.22
CA ALA A 202 2.93 7.04 17.62
C ALA A 202 1.86 8.11 17.42
N ARG A 203 2.15 9.35 17.86
CA ARG A 203 1.27 10.50 17.64
C ARG A 203 0.98 10.73 16.17
N THR A 204 2.04 10.74 15.34
CA THR A 204 1.89 11.05 13.92
C THR A 204 1.17 9.92 13.19
N ALA A 205 1.48 8.65 13.50
CA ALA A 205 0.77 7.51 12.94
C ALA A 205 -0.71 7.50 13.33
N ALA A 206 -1.03 7.75 14.61
CA ALA A 206 -2.41 7.85 15.08
C ALA A 206 -3.17 9.02 14.43
N LEU A 207 -2.50 10.17 14.23
CA LEU A 207 -3.09 11.34 13.56
C LEU A 207 -3.49 11.05 12.10
N PHE A 208 -2.84 10.13 11.41
CA PHE A 208 -3.04 9.90 9.98
C PHE A 208 -3.56 8.49 9.65
N HIS A 209 -3.87 7.65 10.64
CA HIS A 209 -4.22 6.23 10.42
C HIS A 209 -5.43 6.04 9.49
N ASP A 210 -6.35 6.97 9.48
CA ASP A 210 -7.65 6.90 8.82
C ASP A 210 -7.79 7.81 7.57
N ILE A 211 -6.72 8.44 7.09
CA ILE A 211 -6.77 9.33 5.92
C ILE A 211 -7.29 8.66 4.64
N GLY A 212 -7.30 7.33 4.58
CA GLY A 212 -7.87 6.58 3.46
C GLY A 212 -9.41 6.49 3.49
N LYS A 213 -10.07 6.75 4.62
CA LYS A 213 -11.53 6.61 4.77
C LYS A 213 -12.34 7.45 3.78
N PRO A 214 -12.03 8.74 3.52
CA PRO A 214 -12.77 9.54 2.55
C PRO A 214 -12.82 8.92 1.15
N VAL A 215 -11.72 8.33 0.71
CA VAL A 215 -11.58 7.75 -0.65
C VAL A 215 -12.41 6.48 -0.81
N VAL A 216 -12.47 5.65 0.23
CA VAL A 216 -13.13 4.34 0.16
C VAL A 216 -14.55 4.32 0.68
N LYS A 217 -15.03 5.41 1.31
CA LYS A 217 -16.37 5.50 1.90
C LYS A 217 -17.43 4.97 0.92
N SER A 218 -18.28 4.07 1.38
CA SER A 218 -19.30 3.41 0.57
C SER A 218 -20.50 3.02 1.42
N ARG A 219 -21.70 3.19 0.86
CA ARG A 219 -22.96 2.68 1.43
C ARG A 219 -23.25 1.22 1.00
N TYR A 220 -22.32 0.60 0.28
CA TYR A 220 -22.49 -0.77 -0.18
C TYR A 220 -21.63 -1.74 0.62
N LYS A 221 -22.22 -2.86 1.04
CA LYS A 221 -21.51 -4.02 1.59
C LYS A 221 -20.63 -4.68 0.52
N MET A 222 -19.70 -5.53 0.93
CA MET A 222 -18.85 -6.30 0.00
C MET A 222 -19.63 -7.17 -0.99
N ASN A 223 -20.84 -7.60 -0.62
CA ASN A 223 -21.74 -8.38 -1.47
C ASN A 223 -22.58 -7.52 -2.44
N GLY A 224 -22.39 -6.20 -2.46
CA GLY A 224 -23.10 -5.26 -3.33
C GLY A 224 -24.46 -4.79 -2.80
N GLN A 225 -24.88 -5.22 -1.62
CA GLN A 225 -26.14 -4.73 -1.00
C GLN A 225 -25.93 -3.32 -0.43
N LEU A 226 -26.93 -2.44 -0.63
CA LEU A 226 -26.98 -1.13 0.02
C LEU A 226 -27.20 -1.32 1.53
N ASP A 227 -26.51 -0.49 2.34
CA ASP A 227 -26.64 -0.45 3.79
C ASP A 227 -26.96 0.97 4.27
N ASP A 228 -27.56 1.06 5.44
CA ASP A 228 -27.83 2.34 6.11
C ASP A 228 -26.57 2.93 6.75
N LYS A 229 -25.52 2.12 6.91
CA LYS A 229 -24.21 2.51 7.45
C LYS A 229 -23.19 2.67 6.36
N SER A 230 -22.20 3.54 6.58
CA SER A 230 -21.02 3.63 5.73
C SER A 230 -20.00 2.54 6.07
N HIS A 231 -19.36 2.03 5.03
CA HIS A 231 -18.29 1.05 5.08
C HIS A 231 -16.99 1.65 4.53
N TYR A 232 -15.86 1.26 5.12
CA TYR A 232 -14.53 1.80 4.82
C TYR A 232 -13.54 0.67 4.45
N TYR A 233 -13.98 -0.26 3.61
CA TYR A 233 -13.15 -1.40 3.23
C TYR A 233 -11.82 -0.95 2.64
N ASN A 234 -10.73 -1.53 3.17
CA ASN A 234 -9.37 -1.30 2.71
C ASN A 234 -8.80 0.12 2.97
N HIS A 235 -9.43 0.93 3.86
CA HIS A 235 -8.99 2.31 4.14
C HIS A 235 -7.53 2.38 4.62
N ALA A 236 -7.09 1.43 5.44
CA ALA A 236 -5.73 1.37 5.96
C ALA A 236 -4.67 1.21 4.85
N GLU A 237 -4.93 0.34 3.87
CA GLU A 237 -4.05 0.15 2.71
C GLU A 237 -4.03 1.39 1.81
N ILE A 238 -5.19 2.02 1.60
CA ILE A 238 -5.28 3.25 0.81
C ILE A 238 -4.65 4.43 1.54
N GLY A 239 -4.84 4.56 2.85
CA GLY A 239 -4.15 5.58 3.66
C GLY A 239 -2.64 5.42 3.61
N ALA A 240 -2.13 4.20 3.77
CA ALA A 240 -0.71 3.90 3.62
C ALA A 240 -0.16 4.22 2.22
N TYR A 241 -0.95 3.96 1.15
CA TYR A 241 -0.58 4.35 -0.20
C TYR A 241 -0.56 5.87 -0.39
N MET A 242 -1.54 6.60 0.15
CA MET A 242 -1.57 8.07 0.12
C MET A 242 -0.33 8.66 0.83
N MET A 243 0.06 8.10 1.98
CA MET A 243 1.32 8.46 2.65
C MET A 243 2.54 8.22 1.75
N ALA A 244 2.60 7.09 1.05
CA ALA A 244 3.71 6.79 0.14
C ALA A 244 3.80 7.80 -1.01
N CYS A 245 2.69 8.42 -1.44
CA CYS A 245 2.70 9.49 -2.42
C CYS A 245 3.40 10.76 -1.91
N CYS A 246 3.44 11.00 -0.59
CA CYS A 246 4.08 12.17 0.01
C CYS A 246 5.61 12.06 0.13
N SER A 247 6.22 10.91 -0.18
CA SER A 247 7.65 10.63 0.08
C SER A 247 8.65 11.51 -0.69
N GLY A 248 8.17 12.34 -1.61
CA GLY A 248 9.03 13.25 -2.41
C GLY A 248 9.01 14.72 -1.96
N GLY A 249 8.06 15.14 -1.17
CA GLY A 249 7.83 16.55 -0.81
C GLY A 249 8.29 16.90 0.60
N GLU A 250 7.43 16.69 1.58
CA GLU A 250 7.67 17.03 2.99
C GLU A 250 8.74 16.15 3.65
N PHE A 251 9.06 15.01 3.06
CA PHE A 251 9.95 13.98 3.61
C PHE A 251 11.24 13.90 2.79
N ALA A 252 12.08 14.95 2.87
CA ALA A 252 13.29 15.07 2.05
C ALA A 252 14.56 14.56 2.74
N THR A 253 14.56 14.36 4.06
CA THR A 253 15.72 13.87 4.83
C THR A 253 15.57 12.39 5.18
N ASP A 254 16.69 11.69 5.42
CA ASP A 254 16.69 10.27 5.82
C ASP A 254 15.84 10.02 7.08
N LYS A 255 15.87 10.93 8.05
CA LYS A 255 15.04 10.83 9.27
C LYS A 255 13.55 10.95 8.95
N GLN A 256 13.18 11.84 8.05
CA GLN A 256 11.80 12.03 7.61
C GLN A 256 11.32 10.83 6.77
N HIS A 257 12.16 10.30 5.88
CA HIS A 257 11.88 9.08 5.14
C HIS A 257 11.64 7.89 6.08
N ALA A 258 12.47 7.73 7.13
CA ALA A 258 12.29 6.68 8.12
C ALA A 258 10.98 6.85 8.91
N LEU A 259 10.63 8.08 9.29
CA LEU A 259 9.35 8.38 9.95
C LEU A 259 8.18 7.97 9.05
N LEU A 260 8.17 8.41 7.80
CA LEU A 260 7.11 8.10 6.85
C LEU A 260 6.98 6.59 6.60
N ALA A 261 8.11 5.88 6.42
CA ALA A 261 8.11 4.43 6.24
C ALA A 261 7.49 3.71 7.43
N ASN A 262 7.80 4.14 8.66
CA ASN A 262 7.22 3.57 9.86
C ASN A 262 5.72 3.90 10.01
N MET A 263 5.29 5.10 9.63
CA MET A 263 3.86 5.46 9.59
C MET A 263 3.10 4.58 8.59
N ILE A 264 3.65 4.35 7.39
CA ILE A 264 3.07 3.47 6.38
C ILE A 264 2.89 2.05 6.96
N ILE A 265 3.92 1.52 7.63
CA ILE A 265 3.87 0.20 8.27
C ILE A 265 2.76 0.15 9.33
N LEU A 266 2.72 1.11 10.25
CA LEU A 266 1.73 1.16 11.32
C LEU A 266 0.31 1.26 10.77
N THR A 267 0.09 2.10 9.75
CA THR A 267 -1.21 2.24 9.10
C THR A 267 -1.63 0.97 8.36
N GLN A 268 -0.73 0.29 7.64
CA GLN A 268 -1.05 -0.98 6.98
C GLN A 268 -1.46 -2.09 7.96
N TRP A 269 -0.86 -2.10 9.16
CA TRP A 269 -1.12 -3.10 10.18
C TRP A 269 -2.28 -2.72 11.11
N HIS A 270 -2.76 -1.50 11.03
CA HIS A 270 -3.81 -0.97 11.90
C HIS A 270 -5.00 -1.92 12.05
N MET A 271 -5.51 -2.48 10.96
CA MET A 271 -6.67 -3.37 10.97
C MET A 271 -6.38 -4.82 11.41
N GLU A 272 -5.13 -5.22 11.55
CA GLU A 272 -4.79 -6.60 12.00
C GLU A 272 -5.21 -6.83 13.45
N ALA A 273 -5.16 -5.80 14.30
CA ALA A 273 -5.62 -5.90 15.67
C ALA A 273 -7.12 -6.26 15.79
N PHE A 274 -7.91 -5.88 14.79
CA PHE A 274 -9.33 -6.23 14.72
C PHE A 274 -9.58 -7.56 14.00
N ALA A 275 -8.71 -7.94 13.08
CA ALA A 275 -8.84 -9.17 12.29
C ALA A 275 -8.31 -10.40 13.02
N ASP A 276 -7.23 -10.29 13.80
CA ASP A 276 -6.59 -11.37 14.56
C ASP A 276 -6.16 -10.84 15.96
N PRO A 277 -7.13 -10.55 16.86
CA PRO A 277 -6.84 -9.94 18.15
C PRO A 277 -5.93 -10.77 19.05
N ASP A 278 -5.83 -12.07 18.84
CA ASP A 278 -5.03 -12.97 19.67
C ASP A 278 -3.55 -12.99 19.28
N HIS A 279 -3.21 -12.76 17.99
CA HIS A 279 -1.85 -12.94 17.50
C HIS A 279 -1.26 -11.72 16.79
N TYR A 280 -1.99 -10.60 16.67
CA TYR A 280 -1.52 -9.43 15.89
C TYR A 280 -0.22 -8.82 16.42
N ILE A 281 -0.02 -8.84 17.75
CA ILE A 281 1.18 -8.31 18.40
C ILE A 281 2.40 -9.17 18.04
N GLU A 282 2.31 -10.49 18.23
CA GLU A 282 3.40 -11.43 17.93
C GLU A 282 3.75 -11.42 16.44
N ASN A 283 2.74 -11.36 15.58
CA ASN A 283 2.91 -11.28 14.15
C ASN A 283 3.62 -9.97 13.74
N PHE A 284 3.27 -8.84 14.35
CA PHE A 284 3.92 -7.56 14.08
C PHE A 284 5.36 -7.54 14.59
N GLU A 285 5.60 -7.93 15.85
CA GLU A 285 6.92 -7.93 16.49
C GLU A 285 7.93 -8.79 15.74
N LYS A 286 7.51 -9.93 15.21
CA LYS A 286 8.35 -10.83 14.41
C LYS A 286 9.04 -10.12 13.22
N TYR A 287 8.39 -9.14 12.62
CA TYR A 287 8.90 -8.46 11.43
C TYR A 287 9.52 -7.09 11.73
N TYR A 288 9.07 -6.41 12.80
CA TYR A 288 9.43 -5.02 13.07
C TYR A 288 10.11 -4.80 14.44
N GLY A 289 10.17 -5.82 15.28
CA GLY A 289 10.85 -5.79 16.57
C GLY A 289 10.03 -5.14 17.69
N GLU A 290 10.55 -5.28 18.93
CA GLU A 290 9.88 -4.87 20.17
C GLU A 290 9.61 -3.35 20.22
N ASP A 291 10.55 -2.53 19.79
CA ASP A 291 10.40 -1.07 19.85
C ASP A 291 9.24 -0.57 18.97
N MET A 292 9.10 -1.12 17.78
CA MET A 292 7.97 -0.80 16.88
C MET A 292 6.67 -1.40 17.40
N ARG A 293 6.70 -2.57 18.04
CA ARG A 293 5.53 -3.18 18.68
C ARG A 293 4.93 -2.26 19.73
N LYS A 294 5.75 -1.69 20.62
CA LYS A 294 5.28 -0.74 21.66
C LYS A 294 4.59 0.48 21.05
N VAL A 295 5.12 1.00 19.96
CA VAL A 295 4.49 2.09 19.21
C VAL A 295 3.15 1.66 18.61
N TYR A 296 3.10 0.47 17.99
CA TYR A 296 1.89 -0.07 17.39
C TYR A 296 0.77 -0.26 18.43
N GLU A 297 1.08 -0.81 19.60
CA GLU A 297 0.12 -0.96 20.71
C GLU A 297 -0.47 0.39 21.13
N LEU A 298 0.37 1.44 21.24
CA LEU A 298 -0.11 2.77 21.58
C LEU A 298 -0.98 3.38 20.48
N VAL A 299 -0.65 3.18 19.20
CA VAL A 299 -1.48 3.64 18.06
C VAL A 299 -2.85 2.96 18.07
N HIS A 300 -2.90 1.65 18.28
CA HIS A 300 -4.16 0.91 18.39
C HIS A 300 -5.01 1.37 19.58
N GLU A 301 -4.38 1.56 20.74
CA GLU A 301 -5.08 2.07 21.93
C GLU A 301 -5.60 3.50 21.73
N ALA A 302 -4.84 4.34 21.02
CA ALA A 302 -5.24 5.70 20.69
C ALA A 302 -6.49 5.72 19.78
N ASP A 303 -6.55 4.86 18.78
CA ASP A 303 -7.73 4.69 17.93
C ASP A 303 -8.97 4.26 18.73
N LEU A 304 -8.82 3.28 19.63
CA LEU A 304 -9.92 2.79 20.48
C LEU A 304 -10.45 3.84 21.47
N ASN A 305 -9.67 4.84 21.84
CA ASN A 305 -10.03 5.87 22.83
C ASN A 305 -10.37 7.24 22.23
N ALA A 306 -10.33 7.38 20.91
CA ALA A 306 -10.76 8.58 20.20
C ALA A 306 -12.27 8.47 19.86
N HIS A 307 -13.12 9.34 20.46
CA HIS A 307 -14.58 9.26 20.37
C HIS A 307 -15.23 10.56 19.92
#